data_75573ce1d7bbb1e3a42892d84cfb781f
#
_entry.id   75573ce1d7bbb1e3a42892d84cfb781f
#
_cell.length_a   1.000
_cell.length_b   1.000
_cell.length_c   1.000
_cell.angle_alpha   90.00
_cell.angle_beta   90.00
_cell.angle_gamma   90.00
#
_symmetry.space_group_name_H-M   'P 1'
#
loop_
_entity.id
_entity.type
_entity.pdbx_description
1 polymer ?
#
loop_
_entity_poly.entity_id
_entity_poly.type
_entity_poly.pdbx_seq_one_letter_code
_entity_poly.pdbx_strand_id
1 'polypeptide(L)'
;LRVESRHLGLWMAHETGSDGTWGRIIEEHCDIGGIVRVAGDAPPIPIAGPVERHFPPPSVRIGVAMDPAFCFYYQENLDLLRAAGADLVFFSPMNDPLPPVDAVYLGGGYPELHAEALSRAACTAALRKAASDGMPVLGECGGLLYLCESLGVERTFPMAGILPATAEMTGKLQALDYVSGMWSGGPPLAPSGSPLRGHEFHYSAVSCGSDARFALRLSRGRGISGGMDGLYEHGSVGTYAHSSFSPAFAGSFVRAARDWQRA
;
A
#
# COMPACT_ATOMS: atom_id res chain seq x y z
N LEU A 1 3.64 -29.62 14.26
CA LEU A 1 4.45 -28.70 13.50
C LEU A 1 4.10 -27.27 13.92
N ARG A 2 5.09 -26.42 14.22
CA ARG A 2 4.86 -25.01 14.54
C ARG A 2 5.36 -24.19 13.35
N VAL A 3 4.48 -23.49 12.70
CA VAL A 3 4.84 -22.49 11.71
C VAL A 3 5.21 -21.23 12.46
N GLU A 4 6.38 -20.70 12.23
CA GLU A 4 6.76 -19.41 12.78
C GLU A 4 5.91 -18.31 12.14
N SER A 5 5.47 -17.35 12.94
CA SER A 5 4.70 -16.21 12.46
C SER A 5 5.33 -14.92 12.95
N ARG A 6 5.23 -13.88 12.16
CA ARG A 6 5.60 -12.50 12.54
C ARG A 6 4.50 -11.85 13.36
N HIS A 7 4.74 -10.63 13.85
CA HIS A 7 3.75 -9.84 14.59
C HIS A 7 2.45 -9.57 13.82
N LEU A 8 2.47 -9.54 12.47
CA LEU A 8 1.28 -9.50 11.62
C LEU A 8 0.75 -10.90 11.25
N GLY A 9 1.34 -11.96 11.79
CA GLY A 9 0.91 -13.33 11.55
C GLY A 9 1.22 -13.89 10.16
N LEU A 10 1.94 -13.16 9.31
CA LEU A 10 2.17 -13.51 7.91
C LEU A 10 3.66 -13.57 7.57
N TRP A 11 4.05 -14.66 6.91
CA TRP A 11 5.27 -14.74 6.13
C TRP A 11 4.92 -14.56 4.66
N MET A 12 5.72 -13.78 3.95
CA MET A 12 5.49 -13.60 2.53
C MET A 12 5.92 -14.86 1.77
N ALA A 13 5.18 -15.22 0.73
CA ALA A 13 5.43 -16.44 -0.04
C ALA A 13 6.85 -16.52 -0.63
N HIS A 14 7.47 -15.38 -0.92
CA HIS A 14 8.84 -15.32 -1.44
C HIS A 14 9.92 -15.48 -0.36
N GLU A 15 9.57 -15.36 0.93
CA GLU A 15 10.51 -15.49 2.06
C GLU A 15 10.55 -16.93 2.59
N THR A 16 9.49 -17.71 2.35
CA THR A 16 9.41 -19.11 2.74
C THR A 16 9.86 -19.99 1.58
N GLY A 17 11.06 -20.57 1.71
CA GLY A 17 11.48 -21.60 0.79
C GLY A 17 10.52 -22.79 0.85
N SER A 18 10.04 -23.29 -0.29
CA SER A 18 9.26 -24.53 -0.33
C SER A 18 10.24 -25.71 -0.25
N ASP A 19 10.46 -26.23 0.96
CA ASP A 19 11.26 -27.45 1.21
C ASP A 19 10.44 -28.74 1.04
N GLY A 20 9.21 -28.64 0.53
CA GLY A 20 8.27 -29.75 0.40
C GLY A 20 7.61 -30.19 1.71
N THR A 21 7.92 -29.56 2.83
CA THR A 21 7.37 -29.90 4.16
C THR A 21 5.85 -29.75 4.18
N TRP A 22 5.32 -28.69 3.57
CA TRP A 22 3.88 -28.45 3.49
C TRP A 22 3.14 -29.52 2.71
N GLY A 23 3.71 -29.98 1.59
CA GLY A 23 3.12 -31.06 0.80
C GLY A 23 2.96 -32.34 1.61
N ARG A 24 4.03 -32.73 2.35
CA ARG A 24 3.98 -33.92 3.23
C ARG A 24 2.93 -33.81 4.33
N ILE A 25 2.82 -32.64 4.98
CA ILE A 25 1.82 -32.43 6.02
C ILE A 25 0.40 -32.58 5.48
N ILE A 26 0.16 -31.99 4.31
CA ILE A 26 -1.15 -32.10 3.65
C ILE A 26 -1.44 -33.56 3.29
N GLU A 27 -0.47 -34.29 2.75
CA GLU A 27 -0.61 -35.72 2.41
C GLU A 27 -0.86 -36.59 3.66
N GLU A 28 -0.21 -36.29 4.80
CA GLU A 28 -0.35 -37.04 6.05
C GLU A 28 -1.68 -36.76 6.78
N HIS A 29 -2.27 -35.58 6.60
CA HIS A 29 -3.41 -35.11 7.41
C HIS A 29 -4.70 -34.85 6.61
N CYS A 30 -4.65 -34.92 5.27
CA CYS A 30 -5.79 -34.69 4.41
C CYS A 30 -6.08 -35.92 3.52
N ASP A 31 -7.33 -36.26 3.32
CA ASP A 31 -7.75 -37.23 2.29
C ASP A 31 -7.69 -36.55 0.90
N ILE A 32 -6.50 -36.51 0.32
CA ILE A 32 -6.27 -35.90 -1.01
C ILE A 32 -7.12 -36.59 -2.08
N GLY A 33 -7.25 -37.92 -2.00
CA GLY A 33 -8.11 -38.68 -2.92
C GLY A 33 -9.59 -38.27 -2.84
N GLY A 34 -10.08 -38.04 -1.62
CA GLY A 34 -11.42 -37.51 -1.37
C GLY A 34 -11.61 -36.10 -1.92
N ILE A 35 -10.63 -35.20 -1.70
CA ILE A 35 -10.66 -33.84 -2.23
C ILE A 35 -10.72 -33.85 -3.77
N VAL A 36 -9.87 -34.66 -4.42
CA VAL A 36 -9.85 -34.78 -5.88
C VAL A 36 -11.14 -35.33 -6.42
N ARG A 37 -11.75 -36.36 -5.76
CA ARG A 37 -13.07 -36.90 -6.17
C ARG A 37 -14.15 -35.82 -6.09
N VAL A 38 -14.26 -35.12 -4.96
CA VAL A 38 -15.24 -34.02 -4.79
C VAL A 38 -15.07 -32.94 -5.86
N ALA A 39 -13.83 -32.58 -6.16
CA ALA A 39 -13.55 -31.62 -7.22
C ALA A 39 -13.93 -32.14 -8.62
N GLY A 40 -13.69 -33.43 -8.87
CA GLY A 40 -14.07 -34.09 -10.14
C GLY A 40 -15.58 -34.24 -10.35
N ASP A 41 -16.33 -34.43 -9.25
CA ASP A 41 -17.78 -34.53 -9.25
C ASP A 41 -18.49 -33.16 -9.28
N ALA A 42 -17.75 -32.07 -9.14
CA ALA A 42 -18.33 -30.73 -9.22
C ALA A 42 -18.89 -30.44 -10.62
N PRO A 43 -20.07 -29.83 -10.72
CA PRO A 43 -20.63 -29.45 -12.01
C PRO A 43 -19.72 -28.47 -12.73
N PRO A 44 -19.62 -28.52 -14.08
CA PRO A 44 -18.79 -27.58 -14.82
C PRO A 44 -19.27 -26.16 -14.58
N ILE A 45 -18.35 -25.31 -14.18
CA ILE A 45 -18.59 -23.85 -14.06
C ILE A 45 -18.59 -23.28 -15.49
N PRO A 46 -19.65 -22.59 -15.94
CA PRO A 46 -19.63 -21.93 -17.23
C PRO A 46 -18.47 -20.91 -17.23
N ILE A 47 -17.40 -21.22 -17.95
CA ILE A 47 -16.28 -20.28 -18.13
C ILE A 47 -16.76 -19.26 -19.15
N ALA A 48 -17.12 -18.05 -18.67
CA ALA A 48 -17.09 -16.90 -19.55
C ALA A 48 -15.66 -16.83 -20.11
N GLY A 49 -15.50 -16.75 -21.43
CA GLY A 49 -14.19 -16.66 -22.06
C GLY A 49 -13.32 -15.61 -21.38
N PRO A 50 -11.99 -15.65 -21.57
CA PRO A 50 -11.09 -14.69 -20.95
C PRO A 50 -11.60 -13.27 -21.25
N VAL A 51 -11.89 -12.52 -20.19
CA VAL A 51 -12.19 -11.09 -20.34
C VAL A 51 -10.87 -10.45 -20.72
N GLU A 52 -10.68 -10.21 -22.02
CA GLU A 52 -9.55 -9.39 -22.47
C GLU A 52 -9.73 -7.99 -21.90
N ARG A 53 -8.90 -7.65 -20.92
CA ARG A 53 -8.87 -6.30 -20.36
C ARG A 53 -8.10 -5.41 -21.32
N HIS A 54 -8.79 -4.71 -22.17
CA HIS A 54 -8.19 -3.66 -22.99
C HIS A 54 -8.00 -2.41 -22.12
N PHE A 55 -6.76 -2.07 -21.87
CA PHE A 55 -6.42 -0.79 -21.22
C PHE A 55 -6.19 0.28 -22.30
N PRO A 56 -6.57 1.54 -22.04
CA PRO A 56 -6.25 2.64 -22.96
C PRO A 56 -4.72 2.81 -23.06
N PRO A 57 -4.21 3.41 -24.12
CA PRO A 57 -2.81 3.80 -24.20
C PRO A 57 -2.41 4.63 -22.97
N PRO A 58 -1.29 4.31 -22.30
CA PRO A 58 -0.90 5.03 -21.09
C PRO A 58 -0.55 6.48 -21.40
N SER A 59 -0.91 7.36 -20.49
CA SER A 59 -0.67 8.80 -20.58
C SER A 59 0.23 9.35 -19.49
N VAL A 60 0.46 8.55 -18.45
CA VAL A 60 1.34 8.84 -17.30
C VAL A 60 2.02 7.56 -16.84
N ARG A 61 3.13 7.71 -16.12
CA ARG A 61 3.84 6.61 -15.48
C ARG A 61 3.68 6.73 -13.96
N ILE A 62 3.22 5.67 -13.32
CA ILE A 62 3.10 5.60 -11.86
C ILE A 62 4.11 4.56 -11.35
N GLY A 63 5.05 5.01 -10.51
CA GLY A 63 5.96 4.14 -9.79
C GLY A 63 5.20 3.39 -8.70
N VAL A 64 5.29 2.07 -8.70
CA VAL A 64 4.71 1.21 -7.66
C VAL A 64 5.86 0.55 -6.91
N ALA A 65 6.01 0.87 -5.63
CA ALA A 65 7.03 0.25 -4.80
C ALA A 65 6.75 -1.25 -4.66
N MET A 66 7.71 -2.09 -4.97
CA MET A 66 7.54 -3.54 -4.90
C MET A 66 8.83 -4.22 -4.45
N ASP A 67 8.93 -4.47 -3.16
CA ASP A 67 10.03 -5.18 -2.52
C ASP A 67 9.57 -5.74 -1.15
N PRO A 68 10.43 -6.38 -0.35
CA PRO A 68 10.05 -6.89 0.96
C PRO A 68 9.51 -5.86 1.95
N ALA A 69 9.82 -4.57 1.77
CA ALA A 69 9.27 -3.49 2.60
C ALA A 69 7.87 -3.06 2.15
N PHE A 70 7.53 -3.24 0.85
CA PHE A 70 6.27 -2.80 0.25
C PHE A 70 5.72 -3.90 -0.67
N CYS A 71 4.78 -4.70 -0.17
CA CYS A 71 4.31 -5.90 -0.87
C CYS A 71 2.78 -6.11 -0.78
N PHE A 72 2.04 -5.27 -0.06
CA PHE A 72 0.60 -5.41 0.09
C PHE A 72 -0.15 -4.47 -0.86
N TYR A 73 -0.68 -5.05 -1.93
CA TYR A 73 -1.47 -4.37 -2.95
C TYR A 73 -2.70 -5.18 -3.31
N TYR A 74 -3.81 -4.51 -3.55
CA TYR A 74 -4.93 -5.12 -4.24
C TYR A 74 -4.68 -5.09 -5.76
N GLN A 75 -4.77 -6.25 -6.41
CA GLN A 75 -4.61 -6.34 -7.86
C GLN A 75 -5.63 -5.46 -8.59
N GLU A 76 -6.84 -5.36 -8.05
CA GLU A 76 -7.91 -4.52 -8.58
C GLU A 76 -7.52 -3.04 -8.61
N ASN A 77 -6.79 -2.55 -7.59
CA ASN A 77 -6.30 -1.18 -7.56
C ASN A 77 -5.31 -0.91 -8.70
N LEU A 78 -4.38 -1.85 -8.92
CA LEU A 78 -3.40 -1.76 -10.01
C LEU A 78 -4.10 -1.80 -11.38
N ASP A 79 -5.11 -2.64 -11.54
CA ASP A 79 -5.89 -2.73 -12.77
C ASP A 79 -6.73 -1.47 -13.01
N LEU A 80 -7.29 -0.86 -11.96
CA LEU A 80 -8.01 0.41 -12.06
C LEU A 80 -7.09 1.57 -12.46
N LEU A 81 -5.85 1.61 -11.97
CA LEU A 81 -4.86 2.60 -12.41
C LEU A 81 -4.52 2.43 -13.89
N ARG A 82 -4.30 1.19 -14.36
CA ARG A 82 -4.11 0.89 -15.80
C ARG A 82 -5.33 1.30 -16.62
N ALA A 83 -6.53 0.96 -16.15
CA ALA A 83 -7.79 1.35 -16.82
C ALA A 83 -7.98 2.86 -16.89
N ALA A 84 -7.43 3.61 -15.92
CA ALA A 84 -7.42 5.07 -15.94
C ALA A 84 -6.33 5.68 -16.85
N GLY A 85 -5.45 4.86 -17.44
CA GLY A 85 -4.39 5.28 -18.38
C GLY A 85 -3.01 5.43 -17.75
N ALA A 86 -2.70 4.67 -16.69
CA ALA A 86 -1.36 4.62 -16.11
C ALA A 86 -0.54 3.44 -16.69
N ASP A 87 0.73 3.71 -17.02
CA ASP A 87 1.79 2.71 -17.09
C ASP A 87 2.36 2.51 -15.68
N LEU A 88 2.37 1.27 -15.18
CA LEU A 88 2.87 0.96 -13.84
C LEU A 88 4.32 0.49 -13.91
N VAL A 89 5.19 1.26 -13.28
CA VAL A 89 6.63 0.98 -13.19
C VAL A 89 6.94 0.44 -11.79
N PHE A 90 7.16 -0.86 -11.69
CA PHE A 90 7.53 -1.48 -10.40
C PHE A 90 9.01 -1.22 -10.10
N PHE A 91 9.32 -0.86 -8.86
CA PHE A 91 10.68 -0.60 -8.40
C PHE A 91 10.86 -0.92 -6.92
N SER A 92 12.10 -1.14 -6.48
CA SER A 92 12.44 -1.33 -5.07
C SER A 92 12.97 -0.04 -4.47
N PRO A 93 12.25 0.63 -3.56
CA PRO A 93 12.78 1.77 -2.83
C PRO A 93 14.10 1.51 -2.10
N MET A 94 14.37 0.27 -1.70
CA MET A 94 15.63 -0.11 -1.04
C MET A 94 16.81 -0.22 -2.00
N ASN A 95 16.58 -0.70 -3.24
CA ASN A 95 17.67 -1.13 -4.11
C ASN A 95 17.78 -0.33 -5.41
N ASP A 96 16.68 0.28 -5.86
CA ASP A 96 16.63 1.01 -7.12
C ASP A 96 16.69 2.52 -6.91
N PRO A 97 17.20 3.30 -7.86
CA PRO A 97 16.94 4.73 -7.90
C PRO A 97 15.45 4.97 -8.15
N LEU A 98 14.95 6.15 -7.78
CA LEU A 98 13.59 6.54 -8.17
C LEU A 98 13.50 6.56 -9.71
N PRO A 99 12.63 5.73 -10.31
CA PRO A 99 12.47 5.71 -11.76
C PRO A 99 11.84 7.03 -12.27
N PRO A 100 12.00 7.36 -13.54
CA PRO A 100 11.35 8.52 -14.14
C PRO A 100 9.84 8.26 -14.26
N VAL A 101 9.07 8.76 -13.28
CA VAL A 101 7.63 8.56 -13.12
C VAL A 101 6.94 9.87 -12.76
N ASP A 102 5.63 9.93 -12.97
CA ASP A 102 4.80 11.12 -12.79
C ASP A 102 4.05 11.12 -11.45
N ALA A 103 4.01 9.98 -10.77
CA ALA A 103 3.47 9.80 -9.42
C ALA A 103 4.05 8.53 -8.80
N VAL A 104 3.92 8.36 -7.47
CA VAL A 104 4.35 7.15 -6.75
C VAL A 104 3.23 6.60 -5.88
N TYR A 105 3.07 5.27 -5.90
CA TYR A 105 2.20 4.51 -5.01
C TYR A 105 3.04 3.55 -4.16
N LEU A 106 3.03 3.77 -2.85
CA LEU A 106 3.69 2.97 -1.82
C LEU A 106 2.61 2.19 -1.06
N GLY A 107 2.52 0.91 -1.28
CA GLY A 107 1.56 0.06 -0.58
C GLY A 107 1.96 -0.25 0.85
N GLY A 108 1.21 -1.15 1.47
CA GLY A 108 1.58 -1.70 2.76
C GLY A 108 2.72 -2.71 2.68
N GLY A 109 3.20 -3.13 3.85
CA GLY A 109 4.29 -4.07 3.98
C GLY A 109 4.93 -4.01 5.35
N TYR A 110 6.25 -4.22 5.39
CA TYR A 110 7.05 -4.31 6.60
C TYR A 110 8.25 -3.35 6.58
N PRO A 111 8.04 -2.03 6.45
CA PRO A 111 9.16 -1.07 6.41
C PRO A 111 9.98 -1.09 7.69
N GLU A 112 9.40 -1.47 8.84
CA GLU A 112 10.09 -1.59 10.12
C GLU A 112 11.17 -2.66 10.11
N LEU A 113 11.01 -3.73 9.34
CA LEU A 113 12.03 -4.78 9.20
C LEU A 113 13.18 -4.34 8.28
N HIS A 114 12.98 -3.30 7.50
CA HIS A 114 13.91 -2.80 6.50
C HIS A 114 14.28 -1.32 6.73
N ALA A 115 13.99 -0.78 7.92
CA ALA A 115 14.12 0.65 8.21
C ALA A 115 15.54 1.18 7.99
N GLU A 116 16.58 0.40 8.33
CA GLU A 116 17.96 0.79 8.09
C GLU A 116 18.30 0.88 6.59
N ALA A 117 17.86 -0.08 5.79
CA ALA A 117 18.08 -0.07 4.33
C ALA A 117 17.34 1.10 3.67
N LEU A 118 16.08 1.31 4.01
CA LEU A 118 15.27 2.44 3.52
C LEU A 118 15.88 3.78 3.89
N SER A 119 16.39 3.94 5.13
CA SER A 119 16.98 5.21 5.59
C SER A 119 18.24 5.61 4.82
N ARG A 120 18.95 4.64 4.23
CA ARG A 120 20.19 4.85 3.47
C ARG A 120 20.00 4.84 1.96
N ALA A 121 18.82 4.46 1.49
CA ALA A 121 18.55 4.32 0.07
C ALA A 121 18.57 5.66 -0.66
N ALA A 122 19.23 5.72 -1.80
CA ALA A 122 19.27 6.92 -2.65
C ALA A 122 17.85 7.33 -3.12
N CYS A 123 16.96 6.36 -3.29
CA CYS A 123 15.57 6.58 -3.63
C CYS A 123 14.86 7.50 -2.61
N THR A 124 15.15 7.35 -1.32
CA THR A 124 14.51 8.15 -0.24
C THR A 124 14.70 9.65 -0.42
N ALA A 125 15.93 10.08 -0.71
CA ALA A 125 16.22 11.49 -0.95
C ALA A 125 15.60 12.00 -2.27
N ALA A 126 15.64 11.18 -3.32
CA ALA A 126 15.05 11.50 -4.61
C ALA A 126 13.52 11.63 -4.53
N LEU A 127 12.86 10.71 -3.81
CA LEU A 127 11.42 10.75 -3.58
C LEU A 127 11.00 11.99 -2.78
N ARG A 128 11.75 12.32 -1.71
CA ARG A 128 11.52 13.56 -0.93
C ARG A 128 11.57 14.79 -1.82
N LYS A 129 12.63 14.89 -2.65
CA LYS A 129 12.76 16.01 -3.56
C LYS A 129 11.59 16.09 -4.54
N ALA A 130 11.25 15.01 -5.22
CA ALA A 130 10.16 14.98 -6.19
C ALA A 130 8.80 15.34 -5.56
N ALA A 131 8.53 14.83 -4.34
CA ALA A 131 7.33 15.18 -3.59
C ALA A 131 7.28 16.68 -3.21
N SER A 132 8.42 17.25 -2.81
CA SER A 132 8.54 18.69 -2.51
C SER A 132 8.35 19.55 -3.76
N ASP A 133 8.73 19.04 -4.93
CA ASP A 133 8.50 19.69 -6.22
C ASP A 133 7.03 19.50 -6.70
N GLY A 134 6.18 18.80 -5.92
CA GLY A 134 4.74 18.65 -6.17
C GLY A 134 4.32 17.31 -6.78
N MET A 135 5.22 16.35 -6.98
CA MET A 135 4.86 15.02 -7.50
C MET A 135 3.86 14.34 -6.57
N PRO A 136 2.73 13.82 -7.08
CA PRO A 136 1.76 13.10 -6.28
C PRO A 136 2.34 11.81 -5.71
N VAL A 137 2.16 11.59 -4.40
CA VAL A 137 2.59 10.37 -3.71
C VAL A 137 1.45 9.85 -2.84
N LEU A 138 1.11 8.57 -2.99
CA LEU A 138 0.17 7.86 -2.12
C LEU A 138 0.95 6.81 -1.32
N GLY A 139 0.80 6.83 0.02
CA GLY A 139 1.34 5.83 0.93
C GLY A 139 0.25 5.17 1.75
N GLU A 140 0.12 3.84 1.71
CA GLU A 140 -0.81 3.07 2.55
C GLU A 140 -0.04 2.29 3.61
N CYS A 141 -0.46 2.35 4.86
CA CYS A 141 0.09 1.63 6.01
C CYS A 141 1.63 1.70 6.09
N GLY A 142 2.35 0.69 5.61
CA GLY A 142 3.82 0.73 5.50
C GLY A 142 4.33 1.93 4.69
N GLY A 143 3.63 2.27 3.61
CA GLY A 143 3.91 3.47 2.82
C GLY A 143 3.75 4.76 3.61
N LEU A 144 2.72 4.88 4.47
CA LEU A 144 2.55 6.00 5.39
C LEU A 144 3.78 6.14 6.31
N LEU A 145 4.22 5.01 6.94
CA LEU A 145 5.36 5.02 7.86
C LEU A 145 6.63 5.51 7.16
N TYR A 146 6.86 5.09 5.93
CA TYR A 146 8.00 5.52 5.12
C TYR A 146 7.92 6.99 4.70
N LEU A 147 6.74 7.54 4.49
CA LEU A 147 6.56 8.97 4.16
C LEU A 147 6.78 9.89 5.37
N CYS A 148 6.72 9.40 6.60
CA CYS A 148 7.00 10.16 7.81
C CYS A 148 8.46 10.64 7.87
N GLU A 149 8.77 11.56 8.81
CA GLU A 149 10.13 12.04 9.07
C GLU A 149 11.04 10.93 9.59
N SER A 150 10.47 10.05 10.44
CA SER A 150 11.20 8.96 11.06
C SER A 150 10.32 7.78 11.43
N LEU A 151 10.94 6.62 11.57
CA LEU A 151 10.33 5.39 12.07
C LEU A 151 11.14 4.85 13.27
N GLY A 152 10.50 4.82 14.44
CA GLY A 152 11.01 4.17 15.66
C GLY A 152 10.71 2.68 15.64
N VAL A 153 11.76 1.88 15.79
CA VAL A 153 11.70 0.41 15.97
C VAL A 153 12.42 0.11 17.29
N GLU A 154 13.60 -0.52 17.28
CA GLU A 154 14.52 -0.59 18.43
C GLU A 154 15.31 0.71 18.59
N ARG A 155 15.53 1.40 17.49
CA ARG A 155 16.09 2.76 17.39
C ARG A 155 15.33 3.53 16.34
N THR A 156 15.52 4.84 16.29
CA THR A 156 14.86 5.71 15.31
C THR A 156 15.67 5.78 14.02
N PHE A 157 15.02 5.59 12.90
CA PHE A 157 15.58 5.72 11.56
C PHE A 157 14.93 6.89 10.82
N PRO A 158 15.71 7.77 10.18
CA PRO A 158 15.14 8.78 9.30
C PRO A 158 14.47 8.10 8.09
N MET A 159 13.28 8.58 7.73
CA MET A 159 12.52 8.10 6.58
C MET A 159 12.45 9.17 5.48
N ALA A 160 11.49 9.07 4.59
CA ALA A 160 11.38 10.02 3.48
C ALA A 160 11.15 11.47 3.94
N GLY A 161 10.52 11.72 5.09
CA GLY A 161 10.31 13.06 5.65
C GLY A 161 9.47 13.95 4.73
N ILE A 162 8.49 13.39 4.09
CA ILE A 162 7.55 14.06 3.21
C ILE A 162 6.34 14.55 4.02
N LEU A 163 5.90 13.73 4.98
CA LEU A 163 4.81 14.06 5.89
C LEU A 163 5.40 14.57 7.22
N PRO A 164 4.88 15.67 7.80
CA PRO A 164 5.37 16.24 9.06
C PRO A 164 4.86 15.42 10.26
N ALA A 165 5.36 14.20 10.39
CA ALA A 165 4.95 13.25 11.41
C ALA A 165 6.07 12.26 11.70
N THR A 166 6.02 11.66 12.89
CA THR A 166 6.90 10.56 13.29
C THR A 166 6.09 9.29 13.48
N ALA A 167 6.65 8.15 13.10
CA ALA A 167 6.04 6.84 13.27
C ALA A 167 6.81 6.01 14.30
N GLU A 168 6.11 5.17 15.06
CA GLU A 168 6.70 4.29 16.06
C GLU A 168 6.01 2.93 16.06
N MET A 169 6.80 1.85 16.16
CA MET A 169 6.29 0.50 16.39
C MET A 169 5.97 0.32 17.88
N THR A 170 4.72 0.00 18.20
CA THR A 170 4.24 -0.01 19.59
C THR A 170 4.34 -1.38 20.27
N GLY A 171 4.66 -2.44 19.53
CA GLY A 171 4.64 -3.81 20.02
C GLY A 171 3.24 -4.35 20.38
N LYS A 172 2.19 -3.55 20.21
CA LYS A 172 0.79 -3.91 20.47
C LYS A 172 -0.07 -3.61 19.26
N LEU A 173 -1.07 -4.46 19.01
CA LEU A 173 -2.06 -4.21 17.98
C LEU A 173 -2.77 -2.87 18.24
N GLN A 174 -2.70 -1.96 17.28
CA GLN A 174 -3.33 -0.65 17.35
C GLN A 174 -4.69 -0.64 16.67
N ALA A 175 -4.80 -1.28 15.52
CA ALA A 175 -6.07 -1.44 14.82
C ALA A 175 -6.10 -2.75 14.01
N LEU A 176 -7.28 -3.34 13.92
CA LEU A 176 -7.65 -4.44 13.02
C LEU A 176 -9.16 -4.37 12.80
N ASP A 177 -9.59 -3.70 11.77
CA ASP A 177 -11.01 -3.54 11.44
C ASP A 177 -11.18 -3.15 9.96
N TYR A 178 -12.43 -3.25 9.48
CA TYR A 178 -12.82 -2.60 8.24
C TYR A 178 -12.91 -1.08 8.43
N VAL A 179 -12.52 -0.36 7.39
CA VAL A 179 -12.53 1.11 7.37
C VAL A 179 -13.58 1.60 6.40
N SER A 180 -14.33 2.61 6.83
CA SER A 180 -15.23 3.37 5.97
C SER A 180 -15.09 4.86 6.28
N GLY A 181 -15.10 5.69 5.26
CA GLY A 181 -14.94 7.12 5.42
C GLY A 181 -15.22 7.89 4.13
N MET A 182 -14.90 9.16 4.17
CA MET A 182 -15.10 10.09 3.07
C MET A 182 -13.82 10.91 2.87
N TRP A 183 -13.45 11.12 1.62
CA TRP A 183 -12.47 12.13 1.26
C TRP A 183 -13.05 13.52 1.53
N SER A 184 -12.43 14.30 2.42
CA SER A 184 -12.93 15.61 2.87
C SER A 184 -12.25 16.80 2.21
N GLY A 185 -11.27 16.55 1.35
CA GLY A 185 -10.45 17.57 0.68
C GLY A 185 -8.99 17.18 0.69
N GLY A 186 -8.09 18.14 0.46
CA GLY A 186 -6.64 17.90 0.40
C GLY A 186 -6.13 17.83 -1.03
N PRO A 187 -5.01 17.10 -1.28
CA PRO A 187 -4.46 16.95 -2.62
C PRO A 187 -5.46 16.32 -3.59
N PRO A 188 -5.34 16.58 -4.91
CA PRO A 188 -6.32 16.12 -5.90
C PRO A 188 -6.23 14.63 -6.23
N LEU A 189 -5.83 13.78 -5.25
CA LEU A 189 -5.76 12.33 -5.40
C LEU A 189 -7.13 11.67 -5.43
N ALA A 190 -8.14 12.31 -4.81
CA ALA A 190 -9.51 11.84 -4.83
C ALA A 190 -10.51 13.01 -4.91
N PRO A 191 -11.69 12.82 -5.51
CA PRO A 191 -12.73 13.83 -5.45
C PRO A 191 -13.23 14.01 -4.01
N SER A 192 -13.38 15.27 -3.56
CA SER A 192 -14.00 15.57 -2.25
C SER A 192 -15.41 15.00 -2.20
N GLY A 193 -15.78 14.40 -1.06
CA GLY A 193 -17.06 13.73 -0.88
C GLY A 193 -17.12 12.31 -1.45
N SER A 194 -16.05 11.79 -2.06
CA SER A 194 -16.05 10.40 -2.51
C SER A 194 -15.83 9.45 -1.33
N PRO A 195 -16.52 8.27 -1.34
CA PRO A 195 -16.39 7.30 -0.27
C PRO A 195 -15.04 6.57 -0.34
N LEU A 196 -14.51 6.23 0.84
CA LEU A 196 -13.42 5.28 1.03
C LEU A 196 -13.96 4.04 1.71
N ARG A 197 -13.52 2.87 1.27
CA ARG A 197 -13.68 1.58 1.92
C ARG A 197 -12.36 0.83 1.90
N GLY A 198 -12.08 0.07 2.94
CA GLY A 198 -10.86 -0.70 3.07
C GLY A 198 -10.78 -1.42 4.40
N HIS A 199 -9.58 -1.70 4.82
CA HIS A 199 -9.28 -2.20 6.16
C HIS A 199 -8.04 -1.50 6.72
N GLU A 200 -7.85 -1.56 8.00
CA GLU A 200 -6.61 -1.18 8.68
C GLU A 200 -6.10 -2.36 9.52
N PHE A 201 -4.81 -2.59 9.51
CA PHE A 201 -4.16 -3.60 10.33
C PHE A 201 -2.72 -3.16 10.63
N HIS A 202 -2.49 -2.63 11.82
CA HIS A 202 -1.16 -2.10 12.18
C HIS A 202 -0.84 -2.19 13.67
N TYR A 203 0.46 -2.27 13.95
CA TYR A 203 1.09 -2.26 15.27
C TYR A 203 1.87 -0.96 15.52
N SER A 204 1.73 0.01 14.64
CA SER A 204 2.40 1.30 14.72
C SER A 204 1.46 2.40 15.14
N ALA A 205 2.03 3.50 15.63
CA ALA A 205 1.34 4.75 15.86
C ALA A 205 2.07 5.88 15.11
N VAL A 206 1.32 6.82 14.57
CA VAL A 206 1.83 8.04 13.94
C VAL A 206 1.48 9.23 14.82
N SER A 207 2.48 10.04 15.12
CA SER A 207 2.35 11.28 15.88
C SER A 207 2.62 12.48 14.97
N CYS A 208 1.72 13.45 14.96
CA CYS A 208 1.80 14.67 14.16
C CYS A 208 1.44 15.90 15.00
N GLY A 209 1.82 17.08 14.52
CA GLY A 209 1.51 18.35 15.16
C GLY A 209 0.01 18.68 15.15
N SER A 210 -0.37 19.69 15.93
CA SER A 210 -1.76 20.18 15.98
C SER A 210 -2.22 20.87 14.69
N ASP A 211 -1.32 21.22 13.81
CA ASP A 211 -1.52 21.81 12.48
C ASP A 211 -1.60 20.76 11.37
N ALA A 212 -1.55 19.47 11.73
CA ALA A 212 -1.65 18.36 10.79
C ALA A 212 -2.95 18.42 9.98
N ARG A 213 -2.83 18.18 8.68
CA ARG A 213 -3.93 18.23 7.73
C ARG A 213 -4.30 16.82 7.28
N PHE A 214 -5.59 16.52 7.29
CA PHE A 214 -6.12 15.20 6.95
C PHE A 214 -7.11 15.27 5.79
N ALA A 215 -6.92 14.39 4.83
CA ALA A 215 -7.77 14.28 3.64
C ALA A 215 -8.95 13.32 3.82
N LEU A 216 -8.95 12.52 4.89
CA LEU A 216 -9.96 11.50 5.16
C LEU A 216 -10.62 11.70 6.52
N ARG A 217 -11.95 11.56 6.55
CA ARG A 217 -12.73 11.44 7.77
C ARG A 217 -13.42 10.09 7.81
N LEU A 218 -13.07 9.29 8.81
CA LEU A 218 -13.58 7.94 8.97
C LEU A 218 -14.90 7.97 9.76
N SER A 219 -15.88 7.18 9.32
CA SER A 219 -17.10 6.83 10.03
C SER A 219 -16.99 5.48 10.74
N ARG A 220 -16.02 4.65 10.29
CA ARG A 220 -15.61 3.38 10.89
C ARG A 220 -14.12 3.22 10.69
N GLY A 221 -13.41 2.72 11.69
CA GLY A 221 -11.97 2.59 11.74
C GLY A 221 -11.35 3.59 12.72
N ARG A 222 -10.06 3.43 12.99
CA ARG A 222 -9.31 4.26 13.94
C ARG A 222 -8.60 5.42 13.23
N GLY A 223 -7.95 5.13 12.11
CA GLY A 223 -7.10 6.07 11.39
C GLY A 223 -5.88 6.53 12.20
N ILE A 224 -5.32 7.66 11.81
CA ILE A 224 -4.12 8.25 12.45
C ILE A 224 -4.50 8.91 13.79
N SER A 225 -5.56 9.71 13.81
CA SER A 225 -5.95 10.44 15.03
C SER A 225 -7.45 10.75 15.05
N GLY A 226 -8.17 10.26 16.06
CA GLY A 226 -9.57 10.62 16.32
C GLY A 226 -10.54 10.37 15.16
N GLY A 227 -10.31 9.32 14.35
CA GLY A 227 -11.09 9.04 13.14
C GLY A 227 -10.69 9.88 11.95
N MET A 228 -9.59 10.64 12.05
CA MET A 228 -8.95 11.32 10.91
C MET A 228 -7.85 10.43 10.35
N ASP A 229 -7.76 10.35 9.01
CA ASP A 229 -6.75 9.60 8.29
C ASP A 229 -6.36 10.36 7.00
N GLY A 230 -5.40 9.82 6.24
CA GLY A 230 -4.94 10.52 5.05
C GLY A 230 -4.20 11.81 5.41
N LEU A 231 -3.19 11.73 6.30
CA LEU A 231 -2.28 12.83 6.57
C LEU A 231 -1.64 13.29 5.26
N TYR A 232 -1.65 14.59 4.99
CA TYR A 232 -1.12 15.07 3.72
C TYR A 232 -0.25 16.31 3.84
N GLU A 233 0.71 16.39 2.92
CA GLU A 233 1.53 17.56 2.68
C GLU A 233 1.78 17.70 1.17
N HIS A 234 1.65 18.92 0.62
CA HIS A 234 1.73 19.18 -0.82
C HIS A 234 0.82 18.22 -1.63
N GLY A 235 1.38 17.45 -2.58
CA GLY A 235 0.71 16.43 -3.38
C GLY A 235 0.70 15.03 -2.76
N SER A 236 1.23 14.86 -1.56
CA SER A 236 1.45 13.55 -0.92
C SER A 236 0.42 13.25 0.15
N VAL A 237 -0.07 12.01 0.19
CA VAL A 237 -1.02 11.51 1.20
C VAL A 237 -0.50 10.20 1.78
N GLY A 238 -0.53 10.09 3.10
CA GLY A 238 -0.30 8.83 3.82
C GLY A 238 -1.51 8.43 4.65
N THR A 239 -1.94 7.19 4.57
CA THR A 239 -3.12 6.66 5.25
C THR A 239 -2.83 5.31 5.90
N TYR A 240 -3.42 5.03 7.06
CA TYR A 240 -3.41 3.67 7.61
C TYR A 240 -4.33 2.73 6.85
N ALA A 241 -5.38 3.26 6.23
CA ALA A 241 -6.31 2.46 5.45
C ALA A 241 -5.62 1.84 4.22
N HIS A 242 -5.77 0.52 4.08
CA HIS A 242 -5.58 -0.17 2.81
C HIS A 242 -6.88 -0.03 2.02
N SER A 243 -6.87 0.83 1.02
CA SER A 243 -8.07 1.27 0.34
C SER A 243 -8.42 0.39 -0.85
N SER A 244 -9.71 0.04 -0.99
CA SER A 244 -10.23 -0.45 -2.27
C SER A 244 -10.52 0.76 -3.15
N PHE A 245 -9.76 0.93 -4.23
CA PHE A 245 -9.94 2.08 -5.11
C PHE A 245 -11.29 2.04 -5.84
N SER A 246 -11.84 3.19 -6.09
CA SER A 246 -12.92 3.36 -7.05
C SER A 246 -12.36 3.84 -8.40
N PRO A 247 -13.10 3.67 -9.51
CA PRO A 247 -12.71 4.27 -10.79
C PRO A 247 -12.51 5.79 -10.70
N ALA A 248 -13.31 6.47 -9.86
CA ALA A 248 -13.18 7.91 -9.63
C ALA A 248 -11.87 8.27 -8.92
N PHE A 249 -11.45 7.48 -7.93
CA PHE A 249 -10.16 7.66 -7.26
C PHE A 249 -9.00 7.43 -8.24
N ALA A 250 -8.98 6.29 -8.94
CA ALA A 250 -7.93 5.97 -9.90
C ALA A 250 -7.81 7.05 -11.00
N GLY A 251 -8.95 7.51 -11.53
CA GLY A 251 -8.98 8.60 -12.52
C GLY A 251 -8.47 9.92 -11.97
N SER A 252 -8.69 10.24 -10.70
CA SER A 252 -8.17 11.45 -10.06
C SER A 252 -6.67 11.36 -9.80
N PHE A 253 -6.17 10.21 -9.34
CA PHE A 253 -4.75 10.01 -9.13
C PHE A 253 -3.95 10.09 -10.43
N VAL A 254 -4.45 9.45 -11.50
CA VAL A 254 -3.86 9.56 -12.86
C VAL A 254 -3.89 10.99 -13.37
N ARG A 255 -4.97 11.74 -13.12
CA ARG A 255 -5.07 13.15 -13.49
C ARG A 255 -4.05 14.01 -12.73
N ALA A 256 -3.90 13.81 -11.42
CA ALA A 256 -2.91 14.51 -10.62
C ALA A 256 -1.48 14.27 -11.14
N ALA A 257 -1.15 13.02 -11.50
CA ALA A 257 0.13 12.68 -12.13
C ALA A 257 0.35 13.42 -13.47
N ARG A 258 -0.69 13.50 -14.29
CA ARG A 258 -0.65 14.22 -15.59
C ARG A 258 -0.47 15.71 -15.41
N ASP A 259 -1.13 16.30 -14.42
CA ASP A 259 -1.06 17.73 -14.15
C ASP A 259 0.34 18.11 -13.67
N TRP A 260 0.98 17.28 -12.83
CA TRP A 260 2.37 17.46 -12.41
C TRP A 260 3.37 17.33 -13.57
N GLN A 261 3.19 16.35 -14.47
CA GLN A 261 4.05 16.17 -15.65
C GLN A 261 4.11 17.41 -16.56
N ARG A 262 3.08 18.25 -16.51
CA ARG A 262 2.95 19.46 -17.34
C ARG A 262 3.42 20.74 -16.65
N ALA A 263 3.68 20.68 -15.33
CA ALA A 263 4.09 21.82 -14.53
C ALA A 263 5.63 22.02 -14.59
#